data_fff89cf75fc97e21bf97733fdcc1d97b
#
_entry.id   fff89cf75fc97e21bf97733fdcc1d97b
#
_cell.length_a   1.000
_cell.length_b   1.000
_cell.length_c   1.000
_cell.angle_alpha   90.00
_cell.angle_beta   90.00
_cell.angle_gamma   90.00
#
_symmetry.space_group_name_H-M   'P 1'
#
loop_
_entity.id
_entity.type
_entity.pdbx_description
1 polymer ?
#
loop_
_entity_poly.entity_id
_entity_poly.type
_entity_poly.pdbx_seq_one_letter_code
_entity_poly.pdbx_strand_id
1 'polypeptide(L)'
;MNKHIVLALGLLSLPTFASQSDFSWHGYVSQGLTQSKGSRAITDNNSITGELTEIGLNGYYQIAENISIAGQVNYLDGGNRFEQGARLDYLFVDWKLPDLPGDWQGQIHAGRFKNRHWLYSVARDVPHTRYTSVLPQSVYFDGFRDAALGSNGIQTSFSHFSANNIWELNWSYGRSNINDSQRDFLLGDEANGSIKQDFVHQASVFWQPATMTWKLGASWLNSDFRYTPSQDDNRVAGKANIERFVVSGQYFAENWEVSAELIREFQDSKGLFFPDFETK
;
A
#
# COMPACT_ATOMS: atom_id res chain seq x y z
N MET A 1 -18.79 10.84 43.43
CA MET A 1 -17.70 11.79 43.09
C MET A 1 -17.17 11.41 41.71
N ASN A 2 -17.72 12.04 40.69
CA ASN A 2 -17.34 11.79 39.29
C ASN A 2 -16.12 12.63 38.94
N LYS A 3 -14.98 11.99 38.68
CA LYS A 3 -13.78 12.67 38.16
C LYS A 3 -13.87 12.67 36.63
N HIS A 4 -14.25 13.80 36.08
CA HIS A 4 -14.12 14.05 34.63
C HIS A 4 -12.63 14.28 34.31
N ILE A 5 -12.02 13.34 33.62
CA ILE A 5 -10.71 13.53 33.01
C ILE A 5 -10.95 14.27 31.71
N VAL A 6 -10.67 15.54 31.68
CA VAL A 6 -10.63 16.36 30.47
C VAL A 6 -9.22 16.16 29.88
N LEU A 7 -9.13 15.40 28.82
CA LEU A 7 -7.89 15.26 28.04
C LEU A 7 -7.78 16.50 27.14
N ALA A 8 -7.01 17.50 27.58
CA ALA A 8 -6.68 18.65 26.76
C ALA A 8 -5.62 18.25 25.72
N LEU A 9 -6.05 17.99 24.48
CA LEU A 9 -5.14 17.91 23.34
C LEU A 9 -4.60 19.32 23.05
N GLY A 10 -3.39 19.60 23.52
CA GLY A 10 -2.64 20.79 23.16
C GLY A 10 -2.26 20.73 21.69
N LEU A 11 -2.87 21.52 20.84
CA LEU A 11 -2.42 21.82 19.49
C LEU A 11 -1.10 22.57 19.59
N LEU A 12 0.03 21.85 19.44
CA LEU A 12 1.33 22.45 19.22
C LEU A 12 1.38 22.98 17.79
N SER A 13 0.99 24.25 17.62
CA SER A 13 1.29 24.99 16.39
C SER A 13 2.80 25.28 16.38
N LEU A 14 3.55 24.49 15.63
CA LEU A 14 4.94 24.78 15.32
C LEU A 14 4.98 25.96 14.35
N PRO A 15 5.82 26.98 14.58
CA PRO A 15 5.98 28.09 13.66
C PRO A 15 6.50 27.55 12.31
N THR A 16 5.73 27.72 11.26
CA THR A 16 6.17 27.50 9.89
C THR A 16 7.14 28.61 9.51
N PHE A 17 8.42 28.35 9.59
CA PHE A 17 9.41 29.18 8.93
C PHE A 17 9.30 28.92 7.42
N ALA A 18 8.69 29.84 6.70
CA ALA A 18 8.70 29.89 5.25
C ALA A 18 10.12 30.32 4.77
N SER A 19 11.10 29.49 4.98
CA SER A 19 12.35 29.50 4.25
C SER A 19 12.12 28.59 3.03
N GLN A 20 12.57 29.01 1.86
CA GLN A 20 12.69 28.16 0.68
C GLN A 20 13.76 27.08 1.00
N SER A 21 13.41 26.13 1.85
CA SER A 21 14.26 25.00 2.15
C SER A 21 13.97 23.92 1.12
N ASP A 22 15.03 23.41 0.49
CA ASP A 22 14.96 22.24 -0.40
C ASP A 22 14.40 20.99 0.32
N PHE A 23 14.15 21.11 1.61
CA PHE A 23 13.64 20.07 2.49
C PHE A 23 12.27 20.43 3.07
N SER A 24 11.33 19.53 2.94
CA SER A 24 10.02 19.58 3.61
C SER A 24 9.71 18.26 4.32
N TRP A 25 8.97 18.36 5.42
CA TRP A 25 8.50 17.18 6.13
C TRP A 25 7.09 17.37 6.65
N HIS A 26 6.36 16.27 6.78
CA HIS A 26 5.00 16.23 7.29
C HIS A 26 4.83 14.99 8.15
N GLY A 27 3.93 15.07 9.12
CA GLY A 27 3.58 13.95 9.96
C GLY A 27 2.10 13.90 10.24
N TYR A 28 1.63 12.73 10.64
CA TYR A 28 0.27 12.52 11.08
C TYR A 28 0.23 11.54 12.25
N VAL A 29 -0.81 11.68 13.05
CA VAL A 29 -1.18 10.74 14.12
C VAL A 29 -2.67 10.46 13.97
N SER A 30 -3.04 9.19 13.97
CA SER A 30 -4.43 8.73 13.97
C SER A 30 -4.60 7.69 15.06
N GLN A 31 -5.67 7.83 15.84
CA GLN A 31 -6.05 6.89 16.87
C GLN A 31 -7.51 6.49 16.67
N GLY A 32 -7.73 5.22 16.32
CA GLY A 32 -9.07 4.65 16.27
C GLY A 32 -9.45 3.97 17.57
N LEU A 33 -10.74 4.06 17.90
CA LEU A 33 -11.36 3.24 18.94
C LEU A 33 -12.41 2.36 18.27
N THR A 34 -12.35 1.08 18.51
CA THR A 34 -13.28 0.10 17.92
C THR A 34 -13.81 -0.87 18.94
N GLN A 35 -14.99 -1.37 18.67
CA GLN A 35 -15.59 -2.49 19.39
C GLN A 35 -16.19 -3.45 18.36
N SER A 36 -15.76 -4.71 18.40
CA SER A 36 -16.35 -5.78 17.58
C SER A 36 -17.01 -6.81 18.47
N LYS A 37 -18.17 -7.33 18.04
CA LYS A 37 -18.85 -8.42 18.73
C LYS A 37 -19.00 -9.61 17.78
N GLY A 38 -18.51 -10.77 18.22
CA GLY A 38 -18.57 -12.00 17.41
C GLY A 38 -17.64 -12.00 16.19
N SER A 39 -16.64 -11.12 16.15
CA SER A 39 -15.63 -11.02 15.08
C SER A 39 -14.26 -10.80 15.70
N ARG A 40 -13.25 -11.51 15.18
CA ARG A 40 -11.83 -11.34 15.53
C ARG A 40 -11.06 -10.51 14.50
N ALA A 41 -11.75 -9.71 13.70
CA ALA A 41 -11.11 -8.95 12.63
C ALA A 41 -10.09 -7.92 13.13
N ILE A 42 -10.28 -7.36 14.33
CA ILE A 42 -9.39 -6.35 14.91
C ILE A 42 -8.90 -6.77 16.29
N THR A 43 -9.75 -7.36 17.14
CA THR A 43 -9.43 -7.76 18.52
C THR A 43 -10.03 -9.11 18.85
N ASP A 44 -9.40 -9.86 19.77
CA ASP A 44 -9.88 -11.15 20.23
C ASP A 44 -11.01 -11.07 21.27
N ASN A 45 -11.30 -9.88 21.76
CA ASN A 45 -12.33 -9.66 22.77
C ASN A 45 -13.47 -8.77 22.25
N ASN A 46 -14.58 -8.74 22.99
CA ASN A 46 -15.74 -7.91 22.65
C ASN A 46 -15.68 -6.52 23.30
N SER A 47 -14.56 -6.13 23.87
CA SER A 47 -14.34 -4.85 24.53
C SER A 47 -13.99 -3.75 23.53
N ILE A 48 -14.09 -2.50 23.98
CA ILE A 48 -13.53 -1.37 23.25
C ILE A 48 -12.00 -1.48 23.31
N THR A 49 -11.37 -1.40 22.16
CA THR A 49 -9.90 -1.40 22.03
C THR A 49 -9.41 -0.15 21.30
N GLY A 50 -8.17 0.24 21.59
CA GLY A 50 -7.42 1.27 20.88
C GLY A 50 -6.41 0.73 19.86
N GLU A 51 -6.52 -0.54 19.48
CA GLU A 51 -5.61 -1.22 18.52
C GLU A 51 -5.87 -0.77 17.07
N LEU A 52 -5.89 0.53 16.84
CA LEU A 52 -5.95 1.20 15.53
C LEU A 52 -5.15 2.50 15.62
N THR A 53 -3.86 2.37 15.92
CA THR A 53 -2.94 3.51 15.99
C THR A 53 -2.10 3.59 14.73
N GLU A 54 -2.08 4.76 14.11
CA GLU A 54 -1.30 5.02 12.91
C GLU A 54 -0.53 6.33 13.10
N ILE A 55 0.80 6.25 13.02
CA ILE A 55 1.70 7.41 13.12
C ILE A 55 2.60 7.38 11.90
N GLY A 56 2.72 8.48 11.19
CA GLY A 56 3.59 8.58 10.03
C GLY A 56 4.39 9.86 10.02
N LEU A 57 5.60 9.75 9.49
CA LEU A 57 6.48 10.86 9.22
C LEU A 57 7.03 10.69 7.80
N ASN A 58 6.80 11.67 6.94
CA ASN A 58 7.36 11.73 5.61
C ASN A 58 8.28 12.94 5.43
N GLY A 59 9.24 12.80 4.54
CA GLY A 59 10.17 13.83 4.18
C GLY A 59 10.39 13.86 2.68
N TYR A 60 10.66 15.04 2.17
CA TYR A 60 10.99 15.31 0.77
C TYR A 60 12.18 16.25 0.74
N TYR A 61 13.17 15.93 -0.07
CA TYR A 61 14.36 16.75 -0.28
C TYR A 61 14.64 16.92 -1.77
N GLN A 62 14.67 18.18 -2.25
CA GLN A 62 15.02 18.53 -3.62
C GLN A 62 16.53 18.59 -3.75
N ILE A 63 17.13 17.71 -4.56
CA ILE A 63 18.58 17.64 -4.79
C ILE A 63 18.98 18.55 -5.96
N ALA A 64 18.18 18.53 -7.02
CA ALA A 64 18.37 19.32 -8.24
C ALA A 64 16.98 19.65 -8.81
N GLU A 65 16.92 20.48 -9.84
CA GLU A 65 15.67 20.93 -10.47
C GLU A 65 14.70 19.79 -10.81
N ASN A 66 15.24 18.66 -11.26
CA ASN A 66 14.48 17.48 -11.69
C ASN A 66 14.75 16.21 -10.86
N ILE A 67 15.53 16.30 -9.77
CA ILE A 67 15.87 15.15 -8.92
C ILE A 67 15.54 15.46 -7.48
N SER A 68 14.81 14.55 -6.85
CA SER A 68 14.47 14.62 -5.43
C SER A 68 14.56 13.26 -4.74
N ILE A 69 14.56 13.28 -3.42
CA ILE A 69 14.41 12.09 -2.56
C ILE A 69 13.13 12.25 -1.75
N ALA A 70 12.33 11.21 -1.69
CA ALA A 70 11.16 11.15 -0.83
C ALA A 70 11.18 9.87 0.02
N GLY A 71 10.76 9.99 1.28
CA GLY A 71 10.68 8.86 2.19
C GLY A 71 9.58 9.00 3.22
N GLN A 72 9.06 7.86 3.70
CA GLN A 72 8.06 7.79 4.77
C GLN A 72 8.34 6.60 5.67
N VAL A 73 8.28 6.85 6.96
CA VAL A 73 8.26 5.82 8.00
C VAL A 73 6.92 5.87 8.72
N ASN A 74 6.37 4.71 9.02
CA ASN A 74 5.09 4.58 9.71
C ASN A 74 5.26 3.66 10.92
N TYR A 75 4.56 3.97 12.01
CA TYR A 75 4.19 3.01 13.04
C TYR A 75 2.71 2.69 12.88
N LEU A 76 2.39 1.42 12.76
CA LEU A 76 1.03 0.93 12.54
C LEU A 76 0.70 -0.14 13.57
N ASP A 77 -0.46 0.01 14.18
CA ASP A 77 -1.13 -1.01 14.98
C ASP A 77 -2.50 -1.27 14.35
N GLY A 78 -2.70 -2.45 13.88
CA GLY A 78 -3.93 -2.89 13.22
C GLY A 78 -4.69 -3.97 13.98
N GLY A 79 -4.30 -4.24 15.23
CA GLY A 79 -4.80 -5.36 15.99
C GLY A 79 -4.49 -6.69 15.28
N ASN A 80 -5.45 -7.60 15.22
CA ASN A 80 -5.28 -8.92 14.60
C ASN A 80 -5.07 -8.91 13.08
N ARG A 81 -5.14 -7.75 12.41
CA ARG A 81 -5.02 -7.68 10.95
C ARG A 81 -3.59 -7.82 10.44
N PHE A 82 -2.64 -7.36 11.21
CA PHE A 82 -1.20 -7.41 10.91
C PHE A 82 -0.37 -7.10 12.15
N GLU A 83 0.87 -7.56 12.16
CA GLU A 83 1.81 -7.30 13.24
C GLU A 83 2.05 -5.79 13.42
N GLN A 84 1.91 -5.32 14.68
CA GLN A 84 2.20 -3.94 15.03
C GLN A 84 3.69 -3.63 14.91
N GLY A 85 4.04 -2.41 14.51
CA GLY A 85 5.43 -1.99 14.49
C GLY A 85 5.74 -0.83 13.56
N ALA A 86 6.98 -0.40 13.66
CA ALA A 86 7.54 0.61 12.77
C ALA A 86 8.00 -0.04 11.45
N ARG A 87 7.73 0.64 10.33
CA ARG A 87 8.09 0.17 9.00
C ARG A 87 8.45 1.30 8.06
N LEU A 88 9.38 1.01 7.16
CA LEU A 88 9.70 1.89 6.04
C LEU A 88 8.62 1.69 4.97
N ASP A 89 7.80 2.71 4.76
CA ASP A 89 6.72 2.67 3.79
C ASP A 89 7.27 2.85 2.36
N TYR A 90 8.00 3.95 2.15
CA TYR A 90 8.76 4.17 0.92
C TYR A 90 10.05 4.97 1.19
N LEU A 91 11.01 4.81 0.28
CA LEU A 91 12.23 5.61 0.19
C LEU A 91 12.77 5.46 -1.22
N PHE A 92 12.69 6.51 -2.03
CA PHE A 92 13.11 6.48 -3.42
C PHE A 92 13.72 7.81 -3.85
N VAL A 93 14.55 7.73 -4.87
CA VAL A 93 14.95 8.88 -5.70
C VAL A 93 13.90 9.04 -6.78
N ASP A 94 13.38 10.25 -6.93
CA ASP A 94 12.47 10.67 -8.00
C ASP A 94 13.24 11.48 -9.04
N TRP A 95 13.10 11.09 -10.30
CA TRP A 95 13.60 11.84 -11.44
C TRP A 95 12.44 12.25 -12.33
N LYS A 96 12.18 13.56 -12.40
CA LYS A 96 11.23 14.16 -13.32
C LYS A 96 11.84 14.23 -14.70
N LEU A 97 11.19 13.63 -15.68
CA LEU A 97 11.65 13.64 -17.07
C LEU A 97 11.42 15.04 -17.67
N PRO A 98 12.48 15.69 -18.18
CA PRO A 98 12.32 16.99 -18.83
C PRO A 98 11.68 16.84 -20.21
N ASP A 99 11.03 17.89 -20.68
CA ASP A 99 10.66 18.13 -22.09
C ASP A 99 9.93 16.99 -22.81
N LEU A 100 8.95 16.39 -22.16
CA LEU A 100 8.07 15.44 -22.84
C LEU A 100 7.13 16.18 -23.81
N PRO A 101 6.86 15.62 -25.00
CA PRO A 101 6.03 16.28 -26.02
C PRO A 101 4.58 16.40 -25.56
N GLY A 102 3.94 17.51 -25.91
CA GLY A 102 2.57 17.82 -25.53
C GLY A 102 2.45 18.07 -24.03
N ASP A 103 1.27 17.78 -23.48
CA ASP A 103 0.95 17.98 -22.06
C ASP A 103 1.28 16.74 -21.20
N TRP A 104 2.30 15.98 -21.60
CA TRP A 104 2.81 14.84 -20.84
C TRP A 104 3.80 15.24 -19.77
N GLN A 105 3.65 14.67 -18.60
CA GLN A 105 4.62 14.70 -17.52
C GLN A 105 5.05 13.28 -17.20
N GLY A 106 6.33 13.07 -16.96
CA GLY A 106 6.87 11.75 -16.64
C GLY A 106 7.80 11.80 -15.44
N GLN A 107 7.83 10.72 -14.68
CA GLN A 107 8.75 10.56 -13.57
C GLN A 107 9.17 9.10 -13.41
N ILE A 108 10.39 8.92 -12.90
CA ILE A 108 10.98 7.62 -12.61
C ILE A 108 11.36 7.59 -11.15
N HIS A 109 10.86 6.61 -10.41
CA HIS A 109 11.25 6.33 -9.04
C HIS A 109 12.21 5.14 -9.00
N ALA A 110 13.31 5.26 -8.30
CA ALA A 110 14.27 4.20 -8.04
C ALA A 110 14.46 4.03 -6.52
N GLY A 111 14.18 2.84 -6.00
CA GLY A 111 14.23 2.55 -4.57
C GLY A 111 13.03 1.76 -4.10
N ARG A 112 12.58 1.99 -2.85
CA ARG A 112 11.34 1.43 -2.31
C ARG A 112 10.18 2.37 -2.61
N PHE A 113 9.22 1.91 -3.38
CA PHE A 113 8.03 2.68 -3.77
C PHE A 113 6.75 1.86 -3.52
N LYS A 114 5.60 2.53 -3.60
CA LYS A 114 4.29 1.89 -3.52
C LYS A 114 3.78 1.53 -4.92
N ASN A 115 3.32 0.29 -5.07
CA ASN A 115 2.68 -0.18 -6.30
C ASN A 115 1.32 0.50 -6.49
N ARG A 116 1.07 1.06 -7.66
CA ARG A 116 -0.20 1.73 -8.01
C ARG A 116 -1.19 0.74 -8.63
N HIS A 117 -1.65 -0.21 -7.83
CA HIS A 117 -2.47 -1.33 -8.29
C HIS A 117 -3.96 -1.14 -8.00
N TRP A 118 -4.33 -0.48 -6.90
CA TRP A 118 -5.71 -0.18 -6.50
C TRP A 118 -5.94 1.32 -6.34
N LEU A 119 -7.19 1.73 -6.20
CA LEU A 119 -7.56 3.14 -5.97
C LEU A 119 -6.79 3.77 -4.80
N TYR A 120 -6.70 3.05 -3.68
CA TYR A 120 -6.08 3.55 -2.46
C TYR A 120 -4.67 3.00 -2.21
N SER A 121 -4.03 2.34 -3.18
CA SER A 121 -2.74 1.67 -2.93
C SER A 121 -1.64 2.62 -2.47
N VAL A 122 -1.56 3.82 -3.00
CA VAL A 122 -0.55 4.82 -2.60
C VAL A 122 -0.92 5.51 -1.29
N ALA A 123 -2.20 5.75 -1.07
CA ALA A 123 -2.73 6.54 0.05
C ALA A 123 -3.17 5.69 1.24
N ARG A 124 -3.14 4.35 1.13
CA ARG A 124 -3.66 3.42 2.13
C ARG A 124 -3.18 3.69 3.55
N ASP A 125 -1.91 4.07 3.71
CA ASP A 125 -1.26 4.25 5.00
C ASP A 125 -1.32 5.69 5.50
N VAL A 126 -2.13 6.53 4.86
CA VAL A 126 -2.37 7.91 5.25
C VAL A 126 -3.84 8.05 5.64
N PRO A 127 -4.19 8.07 6.93
CA PRO A 127 -5.57 7.93 7.42
C PRO A 127 -6.57 8.93 6.85
N HIS A 128 -6.15 10.18 6.64
CA HIS A 128 -7.02 11.26 6.14
C HIS A 128 -7.31 11.18 4.62
N THR A 129 -6.71 10.23 3.91
CA THR A 129 -6.93 10.02 2.47
C THR A 129 -7.96 8.92 2.16
N ARG A 130 -8.49 8.29 3.19
CA ARG A 130 -9.51 7.24 3.09
C ARG A 130 -10.71 7.57 3.97
N TYR A 131 -11.90 7.19 3.53
CA TYR A 131 -13.16 7.50 4.24
C TYR A 131 -13.50 6.51 5.35
N THR A 132 -12.81 5.39 5.42
CA THR A 132 -13.05 4.32 6.40
C THR A 132 -11.80 4.05 7.22
N SER A 133 -11.95 3.74 8.50
CA SER A 133 -10.83 3.36 9.38
C SER A 133 -10.11 2.12 8.89
N VAL A 134 -10.83 1.20 8.25
CA VAL A 134 -10.31 -0.03 7.65
C VAL A 134 -10.86 -0.14 6.24
N LEU A 135 -9.99 -0.30 5.25
CA LEU A 135 -10.39 -0.54 3.86
C LEU A 135 -10.97 -1.96 3.70
N PRO A 136 -11.86 -2.18 2.71
CA PRO A 136 -12.47 -3.49 2.48
C PRO A 136 -11.44 -4.59 2.27
N GLN A 137 -11.42 -5.60 3.14
CA GLN A 137 -10.42 -6.68 3.13
C GLN A 137 -10.51 -7.59 1.89
N SER A 138 -11.66 -7.60 1.22
CA SER A 138 -11.82 -8.32 -0.06
C SER A 138 -10.92 -7.79 -1.18
N VAL A 139 -10.49 -6.53 -1.08
CA VAL A 139 -9.62 -5.86 -2.06
C VAL A 139 -8.27 -5.53 -1.44
N TYR A 140 -8.29 -4.95 -0.25
CA TYR A 140 -7.13 -4.41 0.46
C TYR A 140 -6.68 -5.36 1.57
N PHE A 141 -6.41 -6.56 1.22
CA PHE A 141 -6.08 -7.65 2.12
C PHE A 141 -4.81 -7.37 2.93
N ASP A 142 -4.94 -7.30 4.26
CA ASP A 142 -3.85 -6.85 5.15
C ASP A 142 -2.74 -7.89 5.32
N GLY A 143 -3.05 -9.18 5.29
CA GLY A 143 -2.06 -10.25 5.43
C GLY A 143 -1.00 -10.29 4.32
N PHE A 144 -1.30 -9.71 3.16
CA PHE A 144 -0.37 -9.64 2.03
C PHE A 144 0.09 -8.21 1.72
N ARG A 145 -0.12 -7.31 2.67
CA ARG A 145 0.06 -5.87 2.53
C ARG A 145 1.44 -5.49 1.99
N ASP A 146 2.51 -5.89 2.68
CA ASP A 146 3.85 -5.42 2.35
C ASP A 146 4.38 -5.99 1.04
N ALA A 147 3.98 -7.22 0.69
CA ALA A 147 4.37 -7.85 -0.56
C ALA A 147 3.62 -7.32 -1.79
N ALA A 148 2.38 -6.86 -1.61
CA ALA A 148 1.55 -6.35 -2.70
C ALA A 148 1.67 -4.82 -2.88
N LEU A 149 1.84 -4.07 -1.78
CA LEU A 149 1.83 -2.61 -1.82
C LEU A 149 3.18 -1.98 -2.07
N GLY A 150 4.27 -2.54 -1.55
CA GLY A 150 5.61 -1.95 -1.64
C GLY A 150 6.56 -2.80 -2.47
N SER A 151 7.40 -2.17 -3.26
CA SER A 151 8.46 -2.85 -4.01
C SER A 151 9.77 -2.08 -3.95
N ASN A 152 10.87 -2.82 -3.93
CA ASN A 152 12.21 -2.29 -4.13
C ASN A 152 12.58 -2.50 -5.60
N GLY A 153 12.77 -1.45 -6.37
CA GLY A 153 13.01 -1.56 -7.81
C GLY A 153 12.86 -0.22 -8.53
N ILE A 154 12.18 -0.25 -9.67
CA ILE A 154 11.95 0.92 -10.53
C ILE A 154 10.45 1.04 -10.81
N GLN A 155 9.95 2.26 -10.74
CA GLN A 155 8.59 2.63 -11.14
C GLN A 155 8.65 3.81 -12.10
N THR A 156 7.84 3.78 -13.15
CA THR A 156 7.61 4.91 -14.03
C THR A 156 6.15 5.34 -13.95
N SER A 157 5.93 6.64 -13.98
CA SER A 157 4.60 7.23 -14.01
C SER A 157 4.57 8.32 -15.08
N PHE A 158 3.53 8.27 -15.92
CA PHE A 158 3.27 9.26 -16.94
C PHE A 158 1.87 9.81 -16.76
N SER A 159 1.74 11.12 -16.77
CA SER A 159 0.45 11.81 -16.68
C SER A 159 0.28 12.71 -17.90
N HIS A 160 -0.91 12.68 -18.48
CA HIS A 160 -1.29 13.56 -19.58
C HIS A 160 -2.48 14.42 -19.15
N PHE A 161 -2.29 15.72 -19.23
CA PHE A 161 -3.30 16.71 -18.85
C PHE A 161 -3.85 17.38 -20.11
N SER A 162 -5.08 17.15 -20.43
CA SER A 162 -5.78 17.85 -21.50
C SER A 162 -6.91 18.72 -20.96
N ALA A 163 -7.47 19.58 -21.80
CA ALA A 163 -8.59 20.43 -21.40
C ALA A 163 -9.80 19.62 -20.87
N ASN A 164 -9.96 18.38 -21.31
CA ASN A 164 -11.16 17.56 -21.01
C ASN A 164 -10.87 16.37 -20.10
N ASN A 165 -9.63 15.89 -20.03
CA ASN A 165 -9.33 14.65 -19.32
C ASN A 165 -7.89 14.60 -18.79
N ILE A 166 -7.69 13.75 -17.77
CA ILE A 166 -6.41 13.40 -17.21
C ILE A 166 -6.23 11.90 -17.37
N TRP A 167 -5.06 11.49 -17.86
CA TRP A 167 -4.64 10.11 -17.94
C TRP A 167 -3.42 9.90 -17.06
N GLU A 168 -3.40 8.79 -16.31
CA GLU A 168 -2.25 8.34 -15.53
C GLU A 168 -1.87 6.94 -15.98
N LEU A 169 -0.64 6.75 -16.44
CA LEU A 169 -0.05 5.47 -16.81
C LEU A 169 1.06 5.14 -15.84
N ASN A 170 1.02 3.97 -15.23
CA ASN A 170 2.06 3.55 -14.29
C ASN A 170 2.56 2.17 -14.68
N TRP A 171 3.85 1.98 -14.55
CA TRP A 171 4.51 0.71 -14.68
C TRP A 171 5.56 0.57 -13.58
N SER A 172 5.68 -0.63 -13.02
CA SER A 172 6.72 -0.92 -12.03
C SER A 172 7.24 -2.34 -12.13
N TYR A 173 8.50 -2.49 -11.76
CA TYR A 173 9.18 -3.75 -11.63
C TYR A 173 10.07 -3.73 -10.39
N GLY A 174 9.93 -4.74 -9.54
CA GLY A 174 10.68 -4.82 -8.30
C GLY A 174 10.41 -6.10 -7.53
N ARG A 175 10.74 -6.10 -6.26
CA ARG A 175 10.44 -7.18 -5.32
C ARG A 175 10.28 -6.63 -3.91
N SER A 176 9.52 -7.34 -3.08
CA SER A 176 9.40 -7.06 -1.64
C SER A 176 10.07 -8.14 -0.81
N ASN A 177 10.52 -7.77 0.36
CA ASN A 177 10.91 -8.74 1.37
C ASN A 177 9.66 -9.29 2.04
N ILE A 178 9.59 -10.59 2.21
CA ILE A 178 8.53 -11.28 2.94
C ILE A 178 9.08 -11.64 4.31
N ASN A 179 8.43 -11.21 5.36
CA ASN A 179 8.78 -11.53 6.75
C ASN A 179 8.12 -12.83 7.22
N ASP A 180 8.44 -13.28 8.43
CA ASP A 180 7.91 -14.50 8.99
C ASP A 180 6.39 -14.46 9.20
N SER A 181 5.85 -13.33 9.69
CA SER A 181 4.40 -13.16 9.86
C SER A 181 3.64 -13.29 8.54
N GLN A 182 4.19 -12.77 7.45
CA GLN A 182 3.61 -12.93 6.11
C GLN A 182 3.74 -14.37 5.58
N ARG A 183 4.85 -15.04 5.87
CA ARG A 183 5.01 -16.47 5.57
C ARG A 183 3.96 -17.29 6.30
N ASP A 184 3.81 -17.09 7.61
CA ASP A 184 2.87 -17.82 8.46
C ASP A 184 1.43 -17.60 8.03
N PHE A 185 1.12 -16.36 7.60
CA PHE A 185 -0.16 -16.05 7.01
C PHE A 185 -0.42 -16.82 5.69
N LEU A 186 0.58 -16.91 4.81
CA LEU A 186 0.45 -17.55 3.49
C LEU A 186 0.45 -19.09 3.58
N LEU A 187 1.27 -19.64 4.45
CA LEU A 187 1.54 -21.07 4.52
C LEU A 187 1.10 -21.72 5.85
N GLY A 188 0.66 -20.93 6.82
CA GLY A 188 0.34 -21.34 8.19
C GLY A 188 1.57 -21.41 9.07
N ASP A 189 1.34 -21.36 10.39
CA ASP A 189 2.36 -21.24 11.44
C ASP A 189 3.34 -22.45 11.49
N GLU A 190 2.99 -23.56 10.83
CA GLU A 190 3.85 -24.74 10.76
C GLU A 190 4.96 -24.62 9.69
N ALA A 191 4.94 -23.57 8.86
CA ALA A 191 5.96 -23.34 7.85
C ALA A 191 7.23 -22.78 8.48
N ASN A 192 8.30 -23.55 8.52
CA ASN A 192 9.59 -23.16 9.09
C ASN A 192 10.66 -22.77 8.06
N GLY A 193 10.25 -22.57 6.81
CA GLY A 193 11.14 -22.18 5.74
C GLY A 193 11.15 -20.68 5.47
N SER A 194 11.60 -20.28 4.31
CA SER A 194 11.63 -18.89 3.85
C SER A 194 10.86 -18.73 2.54
N ILE A 195 10.03 -17.68 2.47
CA ILE A 195 9.43 -17.24 1.21
C ILE A 195 10.24 -16.06 0.67
N LYS A 196 10.48 -16.07 -0.64
CA LYS A 196 11.05 -14.94 -1.38
C LYS A 196 10.15 -14.61 -2.54
N GLN A 197 9.87 -13.32 -2.72
CA GLN A 197 9.31 -12.82 -3.95
C GLN A 197 10.44 -12.67 -4.95
N ASP A 198 10.37 -13.39 -6.07
CA ASP A 198 11.38 -13.30 -7.12
C ASP A 198 11.23 -11.98 -7.87
N PHE A 199 9.99 -11.59 -8.18
CA PHE A 199 9.64 -10.29 -8.74
C PHE A 199 8.17 -9.94 -8.49
N VAL A 200 7.86 -8.67 -8.63
CA VAL A 200 6.51 -8.15 -8.91
C VAL A 200 6.59 -7.20 -10.10
N HIS A 201 5.75 -7.46 -11.08
CA HIS A 201 5.59 -6.67 -12.29
C HIS A 201 4.17 -6.13 -12.30
N GLN A 202 4.01 -4.83 -12.44
CA GLN A 202 2.71 -4.19 -12.35
C GLN A 202 2.57 -3.10 -13.40
N ALA A 203 1.39 -2.98 -13.99
CA ALA A 203 0.99 -1.88 -14.84
C ALA A 203 -0.41 -1.40 -14.47
N SER A 204 -0.66 -0.10 -14.56
CA SER A 204 -2.00 0.46 -14.37
C SER A 204 -2.24 1.67 -15.26
N VAL A 205 -3.50 1.87 -15.57
CA VAL A 205 -4.00 3.06 -16.26
C VAL A 205 -5.19 3.59 -15.47
N PHE A 206 -5.21 4.91 -15.24
CA PHE A 206 -6.34 5.62 -14.68
C PHE A 206 -6.73 6.76 -15.60
N TRP A 207 -8.02 6.99 -15.68
CA TRP A 207 -8.62 8.08 -16.43
C TRP A 207 -9.62 8.83 -15.56
N GLN A 208 -9.63 10.15 -15.71
CA GLN A 208 -10.65 11.00 -15.11
C GLN A 208 -10.92 12.21 -16.01
N PRO A 209 -12.19 12.71 -16.08
CA PRO A 209 -12.47 13.96 -16.75
C PRO A 209 -11.85 15.13 -15.98
N ALA A 210 -11.63 16.25 -16.67
CA ALA A 210 -11.09 17.48 -16.04
C ALA A 210 -11.99 18.01 -14.91
N THR A 211 -13.30 17.67 -14.93
CA THR A 211 -14.23 17.98 -13.83
C THR A 211 -14.00 17.16 -12.58
N MET A 212 -13.14 16.14 -12.62
CA MET A 212 -12.85 15.20 -11.52
C MET A 212 -14.07 14.49 -10.92
N THR A 213 -15.19 14.42 -11.67
CA THR A 213 -16.43 13.77 -11.21
C THR A 213 -16.35 12.24 -11.23
N TRP A 214 -15.45 11.67 -12.04
CA TRP A 214 -15.21 10.24 -12.17
C TRP A 214 -13.72 9.94 -12.13
N LYS A 215 -13.39 8.77 -11.62
CA LYS A 215 -12.07 8.15 -11.82
C LYS A 215 -12.29 6.69 -12.20
N LEU A 216 -11.79 6.28 -13.34
CA LEU A 216 -11.84 4.90 -13.82
C LEU A 216 -10.42 4.37 -13.92
N GLY A 217 -10.22 3.10 -13.59
CA GLY A 217 -8.91 2.49 -13.61
C GLY A 217 -8.94 1.03 -14.01
N ALA A 218 -7.84 0.59 -14.58
CA ALA A 218 -7.55 -0.82 -14.80
C ALA A 218 -6.10 -1.09 -14.44
N SER A 219 -5.84 -2.22 -13.81
CA SER A 219 -4.47 -2.60 -13.47
C SER A 219 -4.27 -4.11 -13.59
N TRP A 220 -3.03 -4.46 -13.83
CA TRP A 220 -2.52 -5.80 -13.91
C TRP A 220 -1.29 -5.93 -13.03
N LEU A 221 -1.16 -7.06 -12.33
CA LEU A 221 -0.01 -7.42 -11.52
C LEU A 221 0.33 -8.89 -11.77
N ASN A 222 1.61 -9.17 -11.93
CA ASN A 222 2.15 -10.52 -11.93
C ASN A 222 3.31 -10.63 -10.95
N SER A 223 3.34 -11.68 -10.15
CA SER A 223 4.35 -11.87 -9.11
C SER A 223 4.67 -13.35 -8.92
N ASP A 224 5.95 -13.68 -8.84
CA ASP A 224 6.45 -15.01 -8.54
C ASP A 224 7.00 -15.10 -7.12
N PHE A 225 6.62 -16.16 -6.44
CA PHE A 225 7.08 -16.51 -5.09
C PHE A 225 7.75 -17.86 -5.09
N ARG A 226 8.77 -17.99 -4.26
CA ARG A 226 9.50 -19.24 -4.04
C ARG A 226 9.59 -19.55 -2.57
N TYR A 227 9.20 -20.76 -2.21
CA TYR A 227 9.37 -21.30 -0.86
C TYR A 227 10.57 -22.25 -0.82
N THR A 228 11.41 -22.06 0.19
CA THR A 228 12.53 -22.96 0.51
C THR A 228 12.33 -23.44 1.95
N PRO A 229 12.03 -24.75 2.15
CA PRO A 229 11.83 -25.30 3.48
C PRO A 229 13.12 -25.32 4.29
N SER A 230 13.01 -25.26 5.61
CA SER A 230 14.10 -25.60 6.54
C SER A 230 14.28 -27.11 6.68
N GLN A 231 15.29 -27.55 7.42
CA GLN A 231 15.56 -28.98 7.63
C GLN A 231 14.44 -29.72 8.39
N ASP A 232 13.74 -29.01 9.27
CA ASP A 232 12.66 -29.55 10.11
C ASP A 232 11.27 -29.25 9.58
N ASP A 233 11.17 -28.80 8.33
CA ASP A 233 9.90 -28.42 7.72
C ASP A 233 9.22 -29.62 7.07
N ASN A 234 7.96 -29.82 7.37
CA ASN A 234 7.15 -30.87 6.77
C ASN A 234 6.68 -30.54 5.34
N ARG A 235 6.98 -29.33 4.85
CA ARG A 235 6.59 -28.87 3.53
C ARG A 235 7.69 -29.09 2.51
N VAL A 236 7.30 -29.17 1.25
CA VAL A 236 8.25 -29.28 0.14
C VAL A 236 8.51 -27.91 -0.46
N ALA A 237 9.70 -27.74 -1.05
CA ALA A 237 10.04 -26.56 -1.82
C ALA A 237 9.02 -26.35 -2.95
N GLY A 238 8.70 -25.10 -3.24
CA GLY A 238 7.71 -24.81 -4.25
C GLY A 238 7.77 -23.39 -4.78
N LYS A 239 6.91 -23.16 -5.76
CA LYS A 239 6.72 -21.84 -6.39
C LYS A 239 5.25 -21.53 -6.49
N ALA A 240 4.90 -20.24 -6.43
CA ALA A 240 3.58 -19.75 -6.76
C ALA A 240 3.72 -18.55 -7.69
N ASN A 241 2.94 -18.53 -8.76
CA ASN A 241 2.71 -17.36 -9.58
C ASN A 241 1.34 -16.82 -9.27
N ILE A 242 1.24 -15.53 -9.06
CA ILE A 242 -0.02 -14.79 -8.85
C ILE A 242 -0.16 -13.78 -9.97
N GLU A 243 -1.22 -13.89 -10.74
CA GLU A 243 -1.62 -12.91 -11.73
C GLU A 243 -2.96 -12.29 -11.33
N ARG A 244 -3.00 -10.97 -11.25
CA ARG A 244 -4.17 -10.23 -10.76
C ARG A 244 -4.55 -9.10 -11.68
N PHE A 245 -5.85 -9.01 -11.97
CA PHE A 245 -6.47 -7.93 -12.70
C PHE A 245 -7.43 -7.19 -11.79
N VAL A 246 -7.40 -5.86 -11.84
CA VAL A 246 -8.33 -5.00 -11.09
C VAL A 246 -8.96 -4.00 -12.05
N VAL A 247 -10.26 -3.83 -11.94
CA VAL A 247 -11.01 -2.73 -12.57
C VAL A 247 -11.60 -1.90 -11.45
N SER A 248 -11.37 -0.60 -11.50
CA SER A 248 -11.71 0.34 -10.44
C SER A 248 -12.57 1.48 -10.99
N GLY A 249 -13.52 1.94 -10.20
CA GLY A 249 -14.34 3.10 -10.51
C GLY A 249 -14.66 3.90 -9.25
N GLN A 250 -14.60 5.22 -9.37
CA GLN A 250 -15.05 6.17 -8.35
C GLN A 250 -15.95 7.22 -9.00
N TYR A 251 -16.96 7.62 -8.27
CA TYR A 251 -17.81 8.75 -8.61
C TYR A 251 -17.84 9.73 -7.44
N PHE A 252 -17.55 10.98 -7.71
CA PHE A 252 -17.50 12.06 -6.74
C PHE A 252 -18.67 13.00 -6.95
N ALA A 253 -19.60 13.02 -6.01
CA ALA A 253 -20.67 14.00 -5.92
C ALA A 253 -20.31 15.08 -4.87
N GLU A 254 -21.11 16.13 -4.79
CA GLU A 254 -20.87 17.23 -3.86
C GLU A 254 -20.74 16.78 -2.38
N ASN A 255 -21.60 15.83 -1.96
CA ASN A 255 -21.70 15.42 -0.55
C ASN A 255 -21.50 13.91 -0.33
N TRP A 256 -21.17 13.14 -1.36
CA TRP A 256 -20.96 11.69 -1.26
C TRP A 256 -20.04 11.17 -2.36
N GLU A 257 -19.44 10.04 -2.11
CA GLU A 257 -18.59 9.31 -3.03
C GLU A 257 -19.02 7.84 -3.10
N VAL A 258 -18.94 7.26 -4.28
CA VAL A 258 -19.06 5.81 -4.49
C VAL A 258 -17.78 5.30 -5.12
N SER A 259 -17.19 4.29 -4.49
CA SER A 259 -16.02 3.57 -5.02
C SER A 259 -16.37 2.09 -5.18
N ALA A 260 -15.96 1.51 -6.29
CA ALA A 260 -16.10 0.10 -6.57
C ALA A 260 -14.83 -0.46 -7.22
N GLU A 261 -14.43 -1.66 -6.79
CA GLU A 261 -13.31 -2.39 -7.39
C GLU A 261 -13.69 -3.85 -7.60
N LEU A 262 -13.39 -4.36 -8.77
CA LEU A 262 -13.55 -5.76 -9.14
C LEU A 262 -12.18 -6.37 -9.37
N ILE A 263 -11.90 -7.47 -8.66
CA ILE A 263 -10.64 -8.19 -8.75
C ILE A 263 -10.87 -9.57 -9.33
N ARG A 264 -9.99 -9.95 -10.23
CA ARG A 264 -9.82 -11.34 -10.67
C ARG A 264 -8.37 -11.74 -10.49
N GLU A 265 -8.16 -12.82 -9.75
CA GLU A 265 -6.84 -13.37 -9.46
C GLU A 265 -6.75 -14.81 -9.98
N PHE A 266 -5.61 -15.11 -10.56
CA PHE A 266 -5.20 -16.45 -10.96
C PHE A 266 -3.96 -16.80 -10.15
N GLN A 267 -3.96 -17.99 -9.55
CA GLN A 267 -2.84 -18.51 -8.82
C GLN A 267 -2.46 -19.88 -9.38
N ASP A 268 -1.20 -20.02 -9.76
CA ASP A 268 -0.59 -21.29 -10.14
C ASP A 268 0.49 -21.62 -9.10
N SER A 269 0.32 -22.76 -8.42
CA SER A 269 1.20 -23.16 -7.32
C SER A 269 1.69 -24.58 -7.52
N LYS A 270 3.00 -24.79 -7.34
CA LYS A 270 3.66 -26.09 -7.44
C LYS A 270 4.52 -26.35 -6.22
N GLY A 271 4.30 -27.47 -5.57
CA GLY A 271 5.13 -28.01 -4.50
C GLY A 271 4.90 -27.42 -3.10
N LEU A 272 4.27 -26.29 -2.91
CA LEU A 272 4.19 -25.56 -1.62
C LEU A 272 3.61 -26.37 -0.44
N PHE A 273 2.60 -27.19 -0.67
CA PHE A 273 1.92 -27.99 0.36
C PHE A 273 2.00 -29.48 0.10
N PHE A 274 1.83 -29.88 -1.16
CA PHE A 274 1.88 -31.27 -1.60
C PHE A 274 2.59 -31.34 -2.93
N PRO A 275 3.33 -32.45 -3.21
CA PRO A 275 3.85 -32.69 -4.54
C PRO A 275 2.69 -32.70 -5.56
N ASP A 276 2.81 -31.95 -6.64
CA ASP A 276 1.87 -31.95 -7.76
C ASP A 276 0.47 -31.37 -7.50
N PHE A 277 0.32 -30.43 -6.53
CA PHE A 277 -0.93 -29.72 -6.33
C PHE A 277 -0.99 -28.48 -7.24
N GLU A 278 -1.90 -28.48 -8.20
CA GLU A 278 -2.24 -27.32 -9.03
C GLU A 278 -3.60 -26.75 -8.59
N THR A 279 -3.63 -25.49 -8.19
CA THR A 279 -4.89 -24.74 -8.00
C THR A 279 -5.13 -23.86 -9.22
N LYS A 280 -6.25 -24.03 -9.87
CA LYS A 280 -6.69 -23.17 -10.97
C LYS A 280 -7.78 -22.24 -10.51
#